data_cab2f6d118b18ece6d635fdfca3326b8
#
_entry.id   cab2f6d118b18ece6d635fdfca3326b8
#
_cell.length_a   1.000
_cell.length_b   1.000
_cell.length_c   1.000
_cell.angle_alpha   90.00
_cell.angle_beta   90.00
_cell.angle_gamma   90.00
#
_symmetry.space_group_name_H-M   'P 1'
#
loop_
_entity.id
_entity.type
_entity.pdbx_description
1 polymer ?
#
loop_
_entity_poly.entity_id
_entity_poly.type
_entity_poly.pdbx_seq_one_letter_code
_entity_poly.pdbx_strand_id
1 'polypeptide(L)'
;MNIKTSITQNAFRIILAIFITYAGFSHLTSNRIDFQAQVPDWLPLSKDLVVVLSGFVEIVLGLGLAFWKKERVRFGWALAIFFILVFPGNIAQYLDSKDAFAGVLDSDRARLRRLFYQPILIAWSLWSTGAWKAWKDSKNSKVS
;
A
#
# COMPACT_ATOMS: atom_id res chain seq x y z
N MET A 1 17.15 -6.46 -15.04
CA MET A 1 18.08 -5.57 -14.33
C MET A 1 18.32 -6.11 -12.92
N ASN A 2 19.56 -6.41 -12.57
CA ASN A 2 19.88 -7.02 -11.28
C ASN A 2 20.29 -5.93 -10.26
N ILE A 3 19.31 -5.26 -9.68
CA ILE A 3 19.54 -4.21 -8.69
C ILE A 3 20.00 -4.87 -7.37
N LYS A 4 21.19 -4.50 -6.90
CA LYS A 4 21.66 -4.93 -5.58
C LYS A 4 20.94 -4.11 -4.49
N THR A 5 20.33 -4.81 -3.53
CA THR A 5 19.74 -4.22 -2.32
C THR A 5 20.53 -4.64 -1.09
N SER A 6 20.61 -3.74 -0.11
CA SER A 6 21.27 -4.04 1.16
C SER A 6 20.48 -5.06 2.01
N ILE A 7 21.13 -5.61 3.03
CA ILE A 7 20.46 -6.49 4.02
C ILE A 7 19.32 -5.72 4.70
N THR A 8 19.54 -4.46 5.05
CA THR A 8 18.53 -3.59 5.66
C THR A 8 17.31 -3.42 4.74
N GLN A 9 17.53 -3.11 3.46
CA GLN A 9 16.43 -3.01 2.49
C GLN A 9 15.65 -4.32 2.38
N ASN A 10 16.32 -5.47 2.35
CA ASN A 10 15.66 -6.76 2.30
C ASN A 10 14.85 -7.05 3.57
N ALA A 11 15.37 -6.72 4.76
CA ALA A 11 14.62 -6.85 6.00
C ALA A 11 13.35 -6.00 5.99
N PHE A 12 13.47 -4.73 5.63
CA PHE A 12 12.30 -3.83 5.53
C PHE A 12 11.31 -4.24 4.44
N ARG A 13 11.79 -4.84 3.34
CA ARG A 13 10.91 -5.43 2.32
C ARG A 13 10.08 -6.58 2.88
N ILE A 14 10.67 -7.47 3.67
CA ILE A 14 9.96 -8.58 4.30
C ILE A 14 8.96 -8.08 5.35
N ILE A 15 9.34 -7.11 6.18
CA ILE A 15 8.43 -6.49 7.15
C ILE A 15 7.22 -5.87 6.42
N LEU A 16 7.45 -5.14 5.33
CA LEU A 16 6.38 -4.56 4.51
C LEU A 16 5.50 -5.66 3.89
N ALA A 17 6.10 -6.73 3.38
CA ALA A 17 5.37 -7.88 2.82
C ALA A 17 4.42 -8.52 3.85
N ILE A 18 4.89 -8.74 5.07
CA ILE A 18 4.07 -9.28 6.16
C ILE A 18 2.93 -8.32 6.49
N PHE A 19 3.23 -7.03 6.64
CA PHE A 19 2.26 -6.00 6.96
C PHE A 19 1.14 -5.92 5.91
N ILE A 20 1.50 -5.87 4.61
CA ILE A 20 0.53 -5.77 3.51
C ILE A 20 -0.29 -7.07 3.36
N THR A 21 0.33 -8.23 3.51
CA THR A 21 -0.39 -9.51 3.49
C THR A 21 -1.41 -9.57 4.63
N TYR A 22 -1.02 -9.19 5.84
CA TYR A 22 -1.92 -9.13 6.99
C TYR A 22 -3.08 -8.14 6.77
N ALA A 23 -2.78 -6.94 6.23
CA ALA A 23 -3.81 -5.96 5.90
C ALA A 23 -4.83 -6.54 4.89
N GLY A 24 -4.35 -7.21 3.84
CA GLY A 24 -5.22 -7.86 2.85
C GLY A 24 -6.13 -8.94 3.46
N PHE A 25 -5.60 -9.79 4.34
CA PHE A 25 -6.44 -10.74 5.09
C PHE A 25 -7.47 -10.04 5.98
N SER A 26 -7.09 -8.94 6.62
CA SER A 26 -7.97 -8.13 7.45
C SER A 26 -9.15 -7.53 6.65
N HIS A 27 -8.90 -7.13 5.39
CA HIS A 27 -9.96 -6.70 4.46
C HIS A 27 -10.98 -7.80 4.16
N LEU A 28 -10.56 -9.05 4.15
CA LEU A 28 -11.44 -10.18 3.81
C LEU A 28 -12.16 -10.76 5.03
N THR A 29 -11.73 -10.42 6.24
CA THR A 29 -12.19 -11.05 7.48
C THR A 29 -12.70 -10.03 8.52
N SER A 30 -11.92 -9.82 9.57
CA SER A 30 -12.33 -9.12 10.79
C SER A 30 -12.71 -7.65 10.61
N ASN A 31 -12.04 -6.94 9.71
CA ASN A 31 -12.23 -5.50 9.53
C ASN A 31 -12.90 -5.12 8.19
N ARG A 32 -13.53 -6.08 7.53
CA ARG A 32 -14.18 -5.89 6.21
C ARG A 32 -15.17 -4.72 6.20
N ILE A 33 -15.96 -4.58 7.26
CA ILE A 33 -16.95 -3.50 7.38
C ILE A 33 -16.25 -2.17 7.62
N ASP A 34 -15.25 -2.14 8.50
CA ASP A 34 -14.51 -0.92 8.82
C ASP A 34 -13.78 -0.33 7.61
N PHE A 35 -13.25 -1.18 6.73
CA PHE A 35 -12.60 -0.73 5.50
C PHE A 35 -13.57 -0.09 4.50
N GLN A 36 -14.87 -0.37 4.58
CA GLN A 36 -15.87 0.27 3.73
C GLN A 36 -15.97 1.78 3.97
N ALA A 37 -15.61 2.26 5.16
CA ALA A 37 -15.53 3.69 5.47
C ALA A 37 -14.50 4.44 4.59
N GLN A 38 -13.54 3.73 4.02
CA GLN A 38 -12.50 4.28 3.15
C GLN A 38 -12.87 4.26 1.67
N VAL A 39 -14.01 3.67 1.32
CA VAL A 39 -14.51 3.66 -0.06
C VAL A 39 -15.32 4.93 -0.28
N PRO A 40 -14.94 5.82 -1.22
CA PRO A 40 -15.68 7.05 -1.48
C PRO A 40 -17.11 6.78 -1.94
N ASP A 41 -18.07 7.58 -1.49
CA ASP A 41 -19.48 7.41 -1.87
C ASP A 41 -19.76 7.71 -3.35
N TRP A 42 -18.88 8.48 -4.00
CA TRP A 42 -18.99 8.79 -5.44
C TRP A 42 -18.53 7.64 -6.36
N LEU A 43 -17.90 6.61 -5.81
CA LEU A 43 -17.43 5.48 -6.62
C LEU A 43 -18.61 4.59 -7.02
N PRO A 44 -18.83 4.33 -8.34
CA PRO A 44 -19.99 3.58 -8.82
C PRO A 44 -19.83 2.05 -8.66
N LEU A 45 -19.26 1.62 -7.55
CA LEU A 45 -19.06 0.21 -7.20
C LEU A 45 -19.54 -0.04 -5.78
N SER A 46 -19.93 -1.27 -5.48
CA SER A 46 -20.28 -1.61 -4.09
C SER A 46 -19.04 -1.50 -3.20
N LYS A 47 -19.20 -0.89 -2.04
CA LYS A 47 -18.08 -0.70 -1.08
C LYS A 47 -17.47 -2.03 -0.68
N ASP A 48 -18.29 -3.04 -0.49
CA ASP A 48 -17.86 -4.38 -0.15
C ASP A 48 -17.00 -5.02 -1.25
N LEU A 49 -17.40 -4.88 -2.51
CA LEU A 49 -16.61 -5.37 -3.65
C LEU A 49 -15.23 -4.70 -3.70
N VAL A 50 -15.17 -3.39 -3.51
CA VAL A 50 -13.90 -2.63 -3.50
C VAL A 50 -12.98 -3.12 -2.39
N VAL A 51 -13.52 -3.34 -1.18
CA VAL A 51 -12.75 -3.84 -0.04
C VAL A 51 -12.21 -5.24 -0.30
N VAL A 52 -13.03 -6.14 -0.85
CA VAL A 52 -12.61 -7.51 -1.18
C VAL A 52 -11.52 -7.51 -2.26
N LEU A 53 -11.70 -6.75 -3.33
CA LEU A 53 -10.71 -6.65 -4.41
C LEU A 53 -9.39 -6.06 -3.91
N SER A 54 -9.44 -5.00 -3.10
CA SER A 54 -8.22 -4.41 -2.53
C SER A 54 -7.49 -5.39 -1.60
N GLY A 55 -8.22 -6.14 -0.77
CA GLY A 55 -7.64 -7.18 0.07
C GLY A 55 -6.94 -8.28 -0.74
N PHE A 56 -7.54 -8.70 -1.84
CA PHE A 56 -6.92 -9.66 -2.77
C PHE A 56 -5.63 -9.13 -3.38
N VAL A 57 -5.65 -7.89 -3.86
CA VAL A 57 -4.47 -7.22 -4.44
C VAL A 57 -3.35 -7.10 -3.40
N GLU A 58 -3.67 -6.72 -2.17
CA GLU A 58 -2.70 -6.63 -1.07
C GLU A 58 -2.06 -7.98 -0.74
N ILE A 59 -2.82 -9.05 -0.69
CA ILE A 59 -2.29 -10.41 -0.46
C ILE A 59 -1.33 -10.78 -1.59
N VAL A 60 -1.72 -10.60 -2.84
CA VAL A 60 -0.88 -10.92 -4.01
C VAL A 60 0.41 -10.10 -3.99
N LEU A 61 0.32 -8.79 -3.74
CA LEU A 61 1.48 -7.91 -3.67
C LEU A 61 2.39 -8.24 -2.48
N GLY A 62 1.82 -8.52 -1.32
CA GLY A 62 2.56 -8.91 -0.11
C GLY A 62 3.32 -10.22 -0.31
N LEU A 63 2.65 -11.26 -0.79
CA LEU A 63 3.29 -12.55 -1.10
C LEU A 63 4.32 -12.41 -2.22
N GLY A 64 4.04 -11.59 -3.24
CA GLY A 64 4.98 -11.28 -4.31
C GLY A 64 6.27 -10.64 -3.78
N LEU A 65 6.15 -9.65 -2.89
CA LEU A 65 7.30 -9.03 -2.22
C LEU A 65 8.09 -10.01 -1.37
N ALA A 66 7.43 -10.94 -0.70
CA ALA A 66 8.10 -11.93 0.15
C ALA A 66 8.90 -12.95 -0.68
N PHE A 67 8.26 -13.56 -1.67
CA PHE A 67 8.77 -14.78 -2.33
C PHE A 67 9.42 -14.52 -3.69
N TRP A 68 8.96 -13.54 -4.50
CA TRP A 68 9.53 -13.24 -5.82
C TRP A 68 10.64 -12.20 -5.78
N LYS A 69 11.75 -12.56 -5.14
CA LYS A 69 12.90 -11.67 -4.96
C LYS A 69 13.45 -11.09 -6.27
N LYS A 70 13.39 -11.85 -7.37
CA LYS A 70 13.84 -11.40 -8.70
C LYS A 70 12.97 -10.29 -9.27
N GLU A 71 11.67 -10.30 -8.97
CA GLU A 71 10.67 -9.34 -9.46
C GLU A 71 10.37 -8.21 -8.46
N ARG A 72 11.14 -8.11 -7.38
CA ARG A 72 10.90 -7.15 -6.29
C ARG A 72 10.72 -5.71 -6.73
N VAL A 73 11.43 -5.28 -7.79
CA VAL A 73 11.32 -3.93 -8.37
C VAL A 73 9.93 -3.71 -8.96
N ARG A 74 9.40 -4.69 -9.69
CA ARG A 74 8.04 -4.64 -10.25
C ARG A 74 6.98 -4.61 -9.16
N PHE A 75 7.13 -5.48 -8.15
CA PHE A 75 6.22 -5.49 -6.98
C PHE A 75 6.31 -4.19 -6.18
N GLY A 76 7.50 -3.59 -6.06
CA GLY A 76 7.67 -2.31 -5.40
C GLY A 76 6.91 -1.18 -6.10
N TRP A 77 6.98 -1.11 -7.42
CA TRP A 77 6.20 -0.16 -8.21
C TRP A 77 4.70 -0.45 -8.15
N ALA A 78 4.30 -1.72 -8.30
CA ALA A 78 2.90 -2.11 -8.23
C ALA A 78 2.28 -1.73 -6.88
N LEU A 79 3.00 -1.96 -5.78
CA LEU A 79 2.56 -1.58 -4.45
C LEU A 79 2.49 -0.06 -4.25
N ALA A 80 3.48 0.69 -4.75
CA ALA A 80 3.46 2.16 -4.71
C ALA A 80 2.27 2.72 -5.49
N ILE A 81 1.98 2.19 -6.68
CA ILE A 81 0.81 2.56 -7.49
C ILE A 81 -0.49 2.21 -6.74
N PHE A 82 -0.55 1.03 -6.13
CA PHE A 82 -1.71 0.63 -5.32
C PHE A 82 -1.98 1.63 -4.19
N PHE A 83 -0.95 2.04 -3.44
CA PHE A 83 -1.09 3.04 -2.39
C PHE A 83 -1.56 4.40 -2.92
N ILE A 84 -1.12 4.81 -4.11
CA ILE A 84 -1.60 6.03 -4.76
C ILE A 84 -3.08 5.88 -5.14
N LEU A 85 -3.50 4.74 -5.65
CA LEU A 85 -4.89 4.48 -6.06
C LEU A 85 -5.87 4.45 -4.88
N VAL A 86 -5.45 3.97 -3.72
CA VAL A 86 -6.30 3.95 -2.52
C VAL A 86 -6.25 5.26 -1.72
N PHE A 87 -5.36 6.17 -2.03
CA PHE A 87 -5.20 7.43 -1.31
C PHE A 87 -6.44 8.33 -1.38
N PRO A 88 -7.16 8.47 -2.51
CA PRO A 88 -8.43 9.22 -2.56
C PRO A 88 -9.47 8.69 -1.56
N GLY A 89 -9.51 7.39 -1.31
CA GLY A 89 -10.38 6.80 -0.29
C GLY A 89 -10.05 7.27 1.13
N ASN A 90 -8.77 7.32 1.47
CA ASN A 90 -8.32 7.83 2.76
C ASN A 90 -8.62 9.34 2.91
N ILE A 91 -8.52 10.12 1.83
CA ILE A 91 -8.88 11.53 1.80
C ILE A 91 -10.39 11.67 2.02
N ALA A 92 -11.22 10.91 1.31
CA ALA A 92 -12.66 10.92 1.47
C ALA A 92 -13.08 10.56 2.90
N GLN A 93 -12.47 9.54 3.50
CA GLN A 93 -12.72 9.19 4.90
C GLN A 93 -12.42 10.34 5.86
N TYR A 94 -11.34 11.08 5.64
CA TYR A 94 -11.00 12.24 6.45
C TYR A 94 -12.02 13.38 6.28
N LEU A 95 -12.36 13.73 5.03
CA LEU A 95 -13.27 14.82 4.72
C LEU A 95 -14.71 14.54 5.20
N ASP A 96 -15.15 13.29 5.08
CA ASP A 96 -16.50 12.86 5.47
C ASP A 96 -16.58 12.49 6.97
N SER A 97 -15.48 12.61 7.70
CA SER A 97 -15.38 12.28 9.14
C SER A 97 -15.87 10.88 9.49
N LYS A 98 -15.64 9.88 8.60
CA LYS A 98 -16.10 8.50 8.80
C LYS A 98 -15.22 7.77 9.80
N ASP A 99 -15.85 7.26 10.86
CA ASP A 99 -15.20 6.44 11.88
C ASP A 99 -14.96 5.02 11.38
N ALA A 100 -13.89 4.40 11.87
CA ALA A 100 -13.53 3.02 11.57
C ALA A 100 -12.61 2.44 12.64
N PHE A 101 -12.53 1.11 12.69
CA PHE A 101 -11.60 0.37 13.56
C PHE A 101 -11.81 0.64 15.06
N ALA A 102 -13.05 0.57 15.52
CA ALA A 102 -13.43 0.56 16.94
C ALA A 102 -12.66 1.60 17.80
N GLY A 103 -12.73 2.87 17.43
CA GLY A 103 -12.10 3.97 18.19
C GLY A 103 -10.66 4.33 17.77
N VAL A 104 -10.06 3.61 16.81
CA VAL A 104 -8.72 3.94 16.30
C VAL A 104 -8.76 5.12 15.32
N LEU A 105 -9.81 5.21 14.50
CA LEU A 105 -10.05 6.29 13.54
C LEU A 105 -11.35 7.04 13.85
N ASP A 106 -11.55 7.39 15.12
CA ASP A 106 -12.74 8.09 15.63
C ASP A 106 -12.56 9.62 15.77
N SER A 107 -11.39 10.13 15.46
CA SER A 107 -11.08 11.55 15.54
C SER A 107 -10.42 12.08 14.26
N ASP A 108 -10.62 13.37 13.98
CA ASP A 108 -10.00 14.03 12.83
C ASP A 108 -8.48 13.94 12.87
N ARG A 109 -7.90 14.01 14.08
CA ARG A 109 -6.45 13.88 14.27
C ARG A 109 -5.96 12.48 13.90
N ALA A 110 -6.70 11.43 14.22
CA ALA A 110 -6.35 10.06 13.88
C ALA A 110 -6.47 9.81 12.37
N ARG A 111 -7.56 10.28 11.75
CA ARG A 111 -7.77 10.23 10.30
C ARG A 111 -6.71 11.02 9.53
N LEU A 112 -6.34 12.22 10.03
CA LEU A 112 -5.27 13.02 9.43
C LEU A 112 -3.91 12.34 9.49
N ARG A 113 -3.54 11.74 10.63
CA ARG A 113 -2.29 10.97 10.76
C ARG A 113 -2.22 9.83 9.74
N ARG A 114 -3.33 9.17 9.45
CA ARG A 114 -3.41 8.11 8.44
C ARG A 114 -3.03 8.63 7.05
N LEU A 115 -3.45 9.86 6.69
CA LEU A 115 -3.06 10.46 5.40
C LEU A 115 -1.55 10.63 5.27
N PHE A 116 -0.86 10.96 6.36
CA PHE A 116 0.61 11.08 6.35
C PHE A 116 1.34 9.74 6.26
N TYR A 117 0.74 8.64 6.70
CA TYR A 117 1.33 7.32 6.53
C TYR A 117 1.39 6.86 5.07
N GLN A 118 0.50 7.33 4.23
CA GLN A 118 0.43 6.92 2.82
C GLN A 118 1.71 7.27 2.03
N PRO A 119 2.20 8.52 2.03
CA PRO A 119 3.48 8.84 1.40
C PRO A 119 4.67 8.03 1.96
N ILE A 120 4.67 7.76 3.26
CA ILE A 120 5.71 6.95 3.91
C ILE A 120 5.69 5.51 3.38
N LEU A 121 4.53 4.91 3.22
CA LEU A 121 4.37 3.56 2.66
C LEU A 121 4.81 3.50 1.20
N ILE A 122 4.51 4.53 0.41
CA ILE A 122 4.96 4.65 -0.99
C ILE A 122 6.49 4.72 -1.02
N ALA A 123 7.10 5.60 -0.24
CA ALA A 123 8.56 5.72 -0.16
C ALA A 123 9.21 4.42 0.34
N TRP A 124 8.63 3.77 1.34
CA TRP A 124 9.09 2.49 1.87
C TRP A 124 9.08 1.39 0.81
N SER A 125 7.99 1.26 0.05
CA SER A 125 7.90 0.25 -1.01
C SER A 125 8.97 0.45 -2.09
N LEU A 126 9.19 1.68 -2.55
CA LEU A 126 10.17 2.02 -3.59
C LEU A 126 11.62 1.85 -3.11
N TRP A 127 11.90 2.24 -1.86
CA TRP A 127 13.24 2.14 -1.30
C TRP A 127 13.62 0.69 -0.96
N SER A 128 12.76 -0.04 -0.26
CA SER A 128 13.07 -1.40 0.23
C SER A 128 13.23 -2.42 -0.90
N THR A 129 12.55 -2.21 -2.02
CA THR A 129 12.63 -3.07 -3.20
C THR A 129 13.74 -2.70 -4.18
N GLY A 130 14.36 -1.54 -4.00
CA GLY A 130 15.33 -0.97 -4.94
C GLY A 130 14.69 -0.37 -6.20
N ALA A 131 13.36 -0.22 -6.22
CA ALA A 131 12.63 0.32 -7.37
C ALA A 131 13.03 1.76 -7.69
N TRP A 132 13.24 2.59 -6.69
CA TRP A 132 13.73 3.94 -6.84
C TRP A 132 15.12 4.00 -7.50
N LYS A 133 16.03 3.13 -7.06
CA LYS A 133 17.37 3.04 -7.64
C LYS A 133 17.30 2.59 -9.11
N ALA A 134 16.52 1.56 -9.40
CA ALA A 134 16.31 1.07 -10.77
C ALA A 134 15.84 2.18 -11.71
N TRP A 135 14.91 3.02 -11.25
CA TRP A 135 14.40 4.15 -12.03
C TRP A 135 15.47 5.22 -12.27
N LYS A 136 16.27 5.58 -11.24
CA LYS A 136 17.37 6.53 -11.40
C LYS A 136 18.42 6.04 -12.40
N ASP A 137 18.82 4.77 -12.29
CA ASP A 137 19.81 4.17 -13.18
C ASP A 137 19.32 4.14 -14.64
N SER A 138 18.02 3.85 -14.86
CA SER A 138 17.43 3.85 -16.20
C SER A 138 17.37 5.25 -16.84
N LYS A 139 17.19 6.31 -16.04
CA LYS A 139 17.25 7.69 -16.55
C LYS A 139 18.66 8.08 -16.97
N ASN A 140 19.68 7.75 -16.15
CA ASN A 140 21.05 8.10 -16.44
C ASN A 140 21.59 7.42 -17.70
N SER A 141 21.16 6.17 -17.97
CA SER A 141 21.55 5.44 -19.18
C SER A 141 20.94 5.97 -20.48
N LYS A 142 19.89 6.81 -20.40
CA LYS A 142 19.26 7.44 -21.58
C LYS A 142 19.85 8.82 -21.91
N VAL A 143 20.67 9.38 -21.04
CA VAL A 143 21.27 10.72 -21.19
C VAL A 143 22.74 10.63 -21.64
N SER A 144 23.34 9.45 -21.55
CA SER A 144 24.69 9.14 -22.07
C SER A 144 24.60 8.51 -23.45
#